data_ea524d11c7463f8703339eb0fe6adadb
#
_entry.id   ea524d11c7463f8703339eb0fe6adadb
#
_cell.length_a   1.000
_cell.length_b   1.000
_cell.length_c   1.000
_cell.angle_alpha   90.00
_cell.angle_beta   90.00
_cell.angle_gamma   90.00
#
_symmetry.space_group_name_H-M   'P 1'
#
loop_
_entity.id
_entity.type
_entity.pdbx_description
1 polymer ?
#
loop_
_entity_poly.entity_id
_entity_poly.type
_entity_poly.pdbx_seq_one_letter_code
_entity_poly.pdbx_strand_id
1 'polypeptide(L)'
;MINALFPLQNSTITLAVENPFWIADHGIATWFHERLTPTFVAVLHALTEFGSSEWIAIVLFALVLSFAWKRWWPSLVMLIIAVPGGMLLNEWLKLLVHRHRPFVEGPFVDWSGYSFASGHTIGATLLYGQLLLFLLPLLKGRHVRIVCVFGAVSLVLLVGFSRVALGAHFLTDVLAAIIFGILWLMLCMVLGKSMQRRTVPLATSAQRAQNCTVEIGR
;
A
#
# COMPACT_ATOMS: atom_id res chain seq x y z
N MET A 1 -6.52 -49.43 -5.01
CA MET A 1 -5.05 -49.22 -4.90
C MET A 1 -4.68 -47.80 -5.30
N ILE A 2 -5.38 -46.74 -4.78
CA ILE A 2 -5.17 -45.32 -5.14
C ILE A 2 -4.86 -44.47 -3.91
N ASN A 3 -4.92 -45.00 -2.68
CA ASN A 3 -4.76 -44.23 -1.44
C ASN A 3 -3.33 -44.09 -0.89
N ALA A 4 -2.30 -44.44 -1.68
CA ALA A 4 -0.91 -44.48 -1.18
C ALA A 4 -0.03 -43.31 -1.65
N LEU A 5 -0.54 -42.33 -2.42
CA LEU A 5 0.29 -41.28 -3.04
C LEU A 5 0.17 -39.86 -2.46
N PHE A 6 -0.66 -39.63 -1.45
CA PHE A 6 -0.79 -38.29 -0.86
C PHE A 6 -0.86 -38.24 0.70
N PRO A 7 0.18 -38.73 1.42
CA PRO A 7 0.21 -38.57 2.89
C PRO A 7 0.55 -37.13 3.35
N LEU A 8 1.16 -36.31 2.49
CA LEU A 8 1.61 -34.94 2.88
C LEU A 8 0.50 -33.89 2.78
N GLN A 9 -0.53 -34.10 1.96
CA GLN A 9 -1.61 -33.15 1.78
C GLN A 9 -2.55 -33.07 3.00
N ASN A 10 -2.77 -34.19 3.68
CA ASN A 10 -3.61 -34.23 4.89
C ASN A 10 -2.96 -33.55 6.09
N SER A 11 -1.64 -33.67 6.27
CA SER A 11 -0.93 -33.00 7.37
C SER A 11 -0.91 -31.49 7.23
N THR A 12 -0.74 -30.99 6.01
CA THR A 12 -0.74 -29.55 5.72
C THR A 12 -2.14 -28.93 5.92
N ILE A 13 -3.20 -29.67 5.51
CA ILE A 13 -4.58 -29.26 5.72
C ILE A 13 -4.93 -29.26 7.22
N THR A 14 -4.52 -30.30 7.97
CA THR A 14 -4.79 -30.41 9.40
C THR A 14 -4.10 -29.27 10.17
N LEU A 15 -2.83 -28.96 9.89
CA LEU A 15 -2.12 -27.84 10.51
C LEU A 15 -2.72 -26.47 10.15
N ALA A 16 -3.26 -26.31 8.93
CA ALA A 16 -3.94 -25.11 8.52
C ALA A 16 -5.27 -24.89 9.27
N VAL A 17 -6.02 -25.99 9.50
CA VAL A 17 -7.31 -25.94 10.23
C VAL A 17 -7.13 -25.61 11.71
N GLU A 18 -6.00 -25.96 12.34
CA GLU A 18 -5.70 -25.64 13.72
C GLU A 18 -5.18 -24.20 13.92
N ASN A 19 -4.82 -23.47 12.86
CA ASN A 19 -4.33 -22.11 12.97
C ASN A 19 -5.50 -21.13 13.23
N PRO A 20 -5.56 -20.44 14.38
CA PRO A 20 -6.65 -19.54 14.73
C PRO A 20 -6.83 -18.39 13.72
N PHE A 21 -5.76 -17.95 13.06
CA PHE A 21 -5.84 -16.93 12.01
C PHE A 21 -6.55 -17.46 10.76
N TRP A 22 -6.33 -18.74 10.40
CA TRP A 22 -6.99 -19.39 9.28
C TRP A 22 -8.51 -19.51 9.54
N ILE A 23 -8.88 -19.94 10.76
CA ILE A 23 -10.29 -20.08 11.16
C ILE A 23 -10.99 -18.71 11.12
N ALA A 24 -10.35 -17.67 11.67
CA ALA A 24 -10.89 -16.31 11.67
C ALA A 24 -11.06 -15.76 10.26
N ASP A 25 -10.05 -15.91 9.40
CA ASP A 25 -10.06 -15.43 8.01
C ASP A 25 -11.21 -16.07 7.21
N HIS A 26 -11.34 -17.42 7.28
CA HIS A 26 -12.38 -18.13 6.57
C HIS A 26 -13.77 -17.86 7.15
N GLY A 27 -13.90 -17.80 8.47
CA GLY A 27 -15.17 -17.47 9.14
C GLY A 27 -15.70 -16.09 8.75
N ILE A 28 -14.83 -15.08 8.71
CA ILE A 28 -15.18 -13.71 8.29
C ILE A 28 -15.56 -13.69 6.80
N ALA A 29 -14.76 -14.31 5.94
CA ALA A 29 -15.05 -14.36 4.51
C ALA A 29 -16.40 -15.03 4.21
N THR A 30 -16.68 -16.18 4.82
CA THR A 30 -17.94 -16.90 4.65
C THR A 30 -19.12 -16.09 5.19
N TRP A 31 -18.97 -15.46 6.37
CA TRP A 31 -20.02 -14.65 6.98
C TRP A 31 -20.49 -13.51 6.07
N PHE A 32 -19.55 -12.81 5.42
CA PHE A 32 -19.89 -11.77 4.44
C PHE A 32 -20.49 -12.36 3.18
N HIS A 33 -19.89 -13.42 2.62
CA HIS A 33 -20.33 -14.03 1.37
C HIS A 33 -21.81 -14.46 1.41
N GLU A 34 -22.27 -15.01 2.54
CA GLU A 34 -23.66 -15.41 2.74
C GLU A 34 -24.65 -14.23 2.83
N ARG A 35 -24.15 -13.02 3.06
CA ARG A 35 -24.96 -11.80 3.29
C ARG A 35 -24.81 -10.75 2.19
N LEU A 36 -24.12 -11.08 1.09
CA LEU A 36 -24.00 -10.18 -0.04
C LEU A 36 -25.38 -9.97 -0.71
N THR A 37 -25.73 -8.70 -0.87
CA THR A 37 -26.86 -8.27 -1.69
C THR A 37 -26.35 -7.43 -2.87
N PRO A 38 -27.06 -7.37 -4.02
CA PRO A 38 -26.60 -6.57 -5.17
C PRO A 38 -26.31 -5.11 -4.81
N THR A 39 -27.13 -4.48 -3.99
CA THR A 39 -26.93 -3.10 -3.54
C THR A 39 -25.68 -2.96 -2.67
N PHE A 40 -25.48 -3.89 -1.72
CA PHE A 40 -24.28 -3.87 -0.88
C PHE A 40 -23.01 -4.08 -1.69
N VAL A 41 -23.03 -5.02 -2.63
CA VAL A 41 -21.93 -5.26 -3.57
C VAL A 41 -21.60 -4.00 -4.39
N ALA A 42 -22.60 -3.29 -4.91
CA ALA A 42 -22.40 -2.04 -5.65
C ALA A 42 -21.70 -0.96 -4.80
N VAL A 43 -22.09 -0.82 -3.52
CA VAL A 43 -21.43 0.11 -2.58
C VAL A 43 -19.98 -0.30 -2.32
N LEU A 44 -19.73 -1.60 -2.10
CA LEU A 44 -18.37 -2.11 -1.88
C LEU A 44 -17.47 -1.91 -3.12
N HIS A 45 -18.02 -2.10 -4.32
CA HIS A 45 -17.29 -1.78 -5.57
C HIS A 45 -16.96 -0.30 -5.67
N ALA A 46 -17.89 0.60 -5.37
CA ALA A 46 -17.61 2.03 -5.38
C ALA A 46 -16.53 2.42 -4.36
N LEU A 47 -16.52 1.80 -3.17
CA LEU A 47 -15.49 2.03 -2.15
C LEU A 47 -14.12 1.49 -2.59
N THR A 48 -14.07 0.30 -3.20
CA THR A 48 -12.79 -0.29 -3.61
C THR A 48 -12.12 0.46 -4.76
N GLU A 49 -12.88 1.22 -5.57
CA GLU A 49 -12.32 2.05 -6.66
C GLU A 49 -11.25 3.03 -6.18
N PHE A 50 -11.37 3.58 -4.97
CA PHE A 50 -10.35 4.46 -4.39
C PHE A 50 -9.00 3.77 -4.12
N GLY A 51 -8.93 2.46 -4.25
CA GLY A 51 -7.71 1.65 -4.19
C GLY A 51 -7.40 0.92 -5.50
N SER A 52 -8.18 1.12 -6.56
CA SER A 52 -7.96 0.49 -7.86
C SER A 52 -6.66 0.98 -8.52
N SER A 53 -6.09 0.15 -9.38
CA SER A 53 -4.87 0.51 -10.13
C SER A 53 -5.12 1.72 -11.03
N GLU A 54 -6.30 1.82 -11.60
CA GLU A 54 -6.74 2.90 -12.48
C GLU A 54 -6.83 4.23 -11.73
N TRP A 55 -7.50 4.23 -10.57
CA TRP A 55 -7.60 5.41 -9.72
C TRP A 55 -6.24 5.89 -9.25
N ILE A 56 -5.41 4.97 -8.75
CA ILE A 56 -4.04 5.27 -8.31
C ILE A 56 -3.23 5.85 -9.46
N ALA A 57 -3.31 5.27 -10.67
CA ALA A 57 -2.60 5.78 -11.85
C ALA A 57 -3.06 7.19 -12.25
N ILE A 58 -4.36 7.48 -12.22
CA ILE A 58 -4.91 8.82 -12.53
C ILE A 58 -4.37 9.85 -11.52
N VAL A 59 -4.48 9.57 -10.21
CA VAL A 59 -4.02 10.49 -9.18
C VAL A 59 -2.50 10.67 -9.23
N LEU A 60 -1.76 9.57 -9.41
CA LEU A 60 -0.31 9.60 -9.55
C LEU A 60 0.11 10.43 -10.75
N PHE A 61 -0.53 10.27 -11.91
CA PHE A 61 -0.25 11.04 -13.12
C PHE A 61 -0.46 12.55 -12.88
N ALA A 62 -1.58 12.94 -12.27
CA ALA A 62 -1.86 14.33 -11.92
C ALA A 62 -0.80 14.93 -10.98
N LEU A 63 -0.35 14.16 -9.97
CA LEU A 63 0.71 14.58 -9.06
C LEU A 63 2.07 14.69 -9.75
N VAL A 64 2.41 13.75 -10.62
CA VAL A 64 3.65 13.77 -11.42
C VAL A 64 3.70 15.03 -12.28
N LEU A 65 2.64 15.34 -13.01
CA LEU A 65 2.55 16.56 -13.81
C LEU A 65 2.68 17.83 -12.95
N SER A 66 1.98 17.86 -11.80
CA SER A 66 2.02 18.99 -10.87
C SER A 66 3.42 19.23 -10.30
N PHE A 67 4.11 18.17 -9.90
CA PHE A 67 5.45 18.26 -9.32
C PHE A 67 6.52 18.57 -10.38
N ALA A 68 6.39 18.03 -11.59
CA ALA A 68 7.24 18.34 -12.73
C ALA A 68 7.09 19.83 -13.14
N TRP A 69 5.86 20.34 -13.24
CA TRP A 69 5.57 21.75 -13.53
C TRP A 69 6.19 22.69 -12.49
N LYS A 70 6.04 22.35 -11.19
CA LYS A 70 6.60 23.13 -10.07
C LYS A 70 8.11 22.91 -9.89
N ARG A 71 8.73 22.03 -10.66
CA ARG A 71 10.14 21.62 -10.54
C ARG A 71 10.51 21.07 -9.17
N TRP A 72 9.56 20.41 -8.50
CA TRP A 72 9.77 19.76 -7.20
C TRP A 72 10.35 18.35 -7.37
N TRP A 73 11.55 18.28 -7.95
CA TRP A 73 12.21 17.02 -8.31
C TRP A 73 12.39 16.04 -7.15
N PRO A 74 12.82 16.48 -5.93
CA PRO A 74 12.93 15.53 -4.81
C PRO A 74 11.59 14.90 -4.42
N SER A 75 10.50 15.68 -4.41
CA SER A 75 9.16 15.17 -4.12
C SER A 75 8.65 14.24 -5.21
N LEU A 76 8.96 14.52 -6.48
CA LEU A 76 8.62 13.67 -7.60
C LEU A 76 9.33 12.30 -7.50
N VAL A 77 10.63 12.29 -7.23
CA VAL A 77 11.41 11.06 -7.04
C VAL A 77 10.86 10.24 -5.87
N MET A 78 10.57 10.90 -4.74
CA MET A 78 9.96 10.23 -3.58
C MET A 78 8.59 9.63 -3.90
N LEU A 79 7.76 10.33 -4.68
CA LEU A 79 6.46 9.84 -5.10
C LEU A 79 6.57 8.56 -5.94
N ILE A 80 7.49 8.55 -6.92
CA ILE A 80 7.71 7.41 -7.82
C ILE A 80 8.28 6.21 -7.07
N ILE A 81 9.23 6.42 -6.15
CA ILE A 81 9.79 5.33 -5.36
C ILE A 81 8.74 4.80 -4.38
N ALA A 82 7.99 5.67 -3.72
CA ALA A 82 7.04 5.26 -2.69
C ALA A 82 5.84 4.50 -3.27
N VAL A 83 5.14 5.04 -4.28
CA VAL A 83 3.88 4.44 -4.75
C VAL A 83 4.15 3.33 -5.78
N PRO A 84 4.70 3.58 -6.97
CA PRO A 84 5.00 2.50 -7.91
C PRO A 84 5.97 1.45 -7.36
N GLY A 85 7.03 1.88 -6.65
CA GLY A 85 8.00 0.96 -6.07
C GLY A 85 7.39 0.03 -5.04
N GLY A 86 6.51 0.53 -4.16
CA GLY A 86 5.79 -0.30 -3.19
C GLY A 86 4.75 -1.21 -3.83
N MET A 87 4.10 -0.78 -4.93
CA MET A 87 3.19 -1.66 -5.69
C MET A 87 3.96 -2.79 -6.38
N LEU A 88 5.12 -2.52 -6.97
CA LEU A 88 5.99 -3.55 -7.53
C LEU A 88 6.45 -4.55 -6.46
N LEU A 89 6.84 -4.07 -5.28
CA LEU A 89 7.17 -4.94 -4.14
C LEU A 89 6.00 -5.85 -3.79
N ASN A 90 4.77 -5.35 -3.82
CA ASN A 90 3.59 -6.17 -3.56
C ASN A 90 3.40 -7.29 -4.58
N GLU A 91 3.63 -7.03 -5.87
CA GLU A 91 3.57 -8.08 -6.90
C GLU A 91 4.63 -9.18 -6.66
N TRP A 92 5.84 -8.79 -6.24
CA TRP A 92 6.87 -9.75 -5.82
C TRP A 92 6.43 -10.59 -4.62
N LEU A 93 5.81 -9.97 -3.60
CA LEU A 93 5.27 -10.69 -2.43
C LEU A 93 4.19 -11.70 -2.83
N LYS A 94 3.31 -11.38 -3.77
CA LYS A 94 2.32 -12.32 -4.30
C LYS A 94 2.98 -13.54 -4.93
N LEU A 95 4.04 -13.32 -5.73
CA LEU A 95 4.78 -14.38 -6.37
C LEU A 95 5.62 -15.23 -5.40
N LEU A 96 5.90 -14.76 -4.19
CA LEU A 96 6.60 -15.52 -3.15
C LEU A 96 5.64 -16.35 -2.30
N VAL A 97 4.49 -15.79 -1.93
CA VAL A 97 3.58 -16.40 -0.96
C VAL A 97 2.59 -17.36 -1.61
N HIS A 98 2.17 -17.13 -2.85
CA HIS A 98 1.24 -17.97 -3.63
C HIS A 98 -0.06 -18.32 -2.90
N ARG A 99 -0.58 -17.41 -2.04
CA ARG A 99 -1.79 -17.67 -1.27
C ARG A 99 -3.02 -17.63 -2.18
N HIS A 100 -3.86 -18.67 -2.13
CA HIS A 100 -5.15 -18.70 -2.81
C HIS A 100 -6.14 -17.71 -2.19
N ARG A 101 -7.10 -17.26 -3.01
CA ARG A 101 -8.17 -16.34 -2.56
C ARG A 101 -9.25 -17.07 -1.78
N PRO A 102 -10.06 -16.35 -0.95
CA PRO A 102 -11.20 -16.95 -0.22
C PRO A 102 -12.20 -17.64 -1.15
N PHE A 103 -12.57 -16.97 -2.24
CA PHE A 103 -13.49 -17.49 -3.24
C PHE A 103 -12.88 -17.32 -4.64
N VAL A 104 -12.98 -18.38 -5.44
CA VAL A 104 -12.45 -18.46 -6.83
C VAL A 104 -13.60 -18.51 -7.82
N GLU A 105 -14.81 -18.88 -7.35
CA GLU A 105 -16.04 -18.98 -8.14
C GLU A 105 -17.20 -18.42 -7.36
N GLY A 106 -18.19 -17.83 -8.07
CA GLY A 106 -19.39 -17.30 -7.47
C GLY A 106 -19.97 -16.12 -8.25
N PRO A 107 -21.22 -15.71 -7.96
CA PRO A 107 -21.94 -14.70 -8.74
C PRO A 107 -21.33 -13.28 -8.64
N PHE A 108 -20.49 -13.03 -7.66
CA PHE A 108 -19.82 -11.73 -7.42
C PHE A 108 -18.29 -11.83 -7.47
N VAL A 109 -17.75 -12.94 -8.00
CA VAL A 109 -16.31 -13.19 -8.08
C VAL A 109 -15.80 -12.80 -9.46
N ASP A 110 -14.99 -11.75 -9.52
CA ASP A 110 -14.33 -11.26 -10.75
C ASP A 110 -12.87 -10.89 -10.45
N TRP A 111 -12.12 -11.86 -9.90
CA TRP A 111 -10.70 -11.66 -9.60
C TRP A 111 -9.85 -12.88 -9.84
N SER A 112 -8.66 -12.64 -10.37
CA SER A 112 -7.67 -13.64 -10.67
C SER A 112 -6.39 -13.44 -9.84
N GLY A 113 -5.50 -14.42 -9.87
CA GLY A 113 -4.19 -14.36 -9.22
C GLY A 113 -4.23 -14.57 -7.71
N TYR A 114 -3.07 -14.34 -7.07
CA TYR A 114 -2.86 -14.62 -5.65
C TYR A 114 -3.48 -13.57 -4.72
N SER A 115 -3.82 -14.02 -3.50
CA SER A 115 -4.51 -13.20 -2.49
C SER A 115 -3.56 -12.30 -1.72
N PHE A 116 -2.40 -12.80 -1.31
CA PHE A 116 -1.48 -12.09 -0.41
C PHE A 116 -0.47 -11.23 -1.19
N ALA A 117 -0.27 -9.95 -0.83
CA ALA A 117 -1.08 -9.10 0.02
C ALA A 117 -2.06 -8.32 -0.86
N SER A 118 -3.10 -7.71 -0.24
CA SER A 118 -4.14 -6.99 -0.98
C SER A 118 -3.60 -5.80 -1.78
N GLY A 119 -3.67 -5.87 -3.12
CA GLY A 119 -3.17 -4.83 -4.03
C GLY A 119 -3.89 -3.49 -3.88
N HIS A 120 -5.23 -3.50 -3.75
CA HIS A 120 -6.03 -2.29 -3.53
C HIS A 120 -5.68 -1.62 -2.19
N THR A 121 -5.52 -2.43 -1.15
CA THR A 121 -5.22 -1.90 0.19
C THR A 121 -3.81 -1.32 0.28
N ILE A 122 -2.81 -2.01 -0.26
CA ILE A 122 -1.45 -1.49 -0.24
C ILE A 122 -1.32 -0.25 -1.11
N GLY A 123 -1.94 -0.23 -2.30
CA GLY A 123 -1.97 0.93 -3.18
C GLY A 123 -2.62 2.14 -2.52
N ALA A 124 -3.77 1.96 -1.86
CA ALA A 124 -4.42 3.01 -1.07
C ALA A 124 -3.52 3.49 0.09
N THR A 125 -2.87 2.58 0.82
CA THR A 125 -1.95 2.92 1.92
C THR A 125 -0.78 3.76 1.41
N LEU A 126 -0.17 3.35 0.30
CA LEU A 126 0.96 4.06 -0.30
C LEU A 126 0.56 5.43 -0.83
N LEU A 127 -0.53 5.51 -1.60
CA LEU A 127 -0.98 6.77 -2.21
C LEU A 127 -1.41 7.78 -1.15
N TYR A 128 -2.38 7.42 -0.29
CA TYR A 128 -2.92 8.35 0.70
C TYR A 128 -1.92 8.64 1.82
N GLY A 129 -1.09 7.66 2.20
CA GLY A 129 0.01 7.88 3.12
C GLY A 129 1.05 8.86 2.55
N GLN A 130 1.45 8.69 1.29
CA GLN A 130 2.39 9.62 0.62
C GLN A 130 1.79 11.02 0.46
N LEU A 131 0.50 11.13 0.12
CA LEU A 131 -0.20 12.42 0.09
C LEU A 131 -0.20 13.12 1.44
N LEU A 132 -0.46 12.40 2.53
CA LEU A 132 -0.37 12.96 3.88
C LEU A 132 1.03 13.48 4.18
N LEU A 133 2.09 12.74 3.82
CA LEU A 133 3.48 13.18 4.05
C LEU A 133 3.81 14.48 3.31
N PHE A 134 3.21 14.72 2.14
CA PHE A 134 3.37 15.99 1.41
C PHE A 134 2.49 17.11 1.97
N LEU A 135 1.26 16.80 2.37
CA LEU A 135 0.28 17.79 2.78
C LEU A 135 0.47 18.27 4.22
N LEU A 136 0.78 17.37 5.16
CA LEU A 136 0.86 17.71 6.59
C LEU A 136 1.82 18.86 6.91
N PRO A 137 3.00 19.00 6.29
CA PRO A 137 3.87 20.16 6.51
C PRO A 137 3.29 21.49 5.99
N LEU A 138 2.42 21.43 4.98
CA LEU A 138 1.81 22.61 4.34
C LEU A 138 0.56 23.10 5.08
N LEU A 139 -0.10 22.20 5.81
CA LEU A 139 -1.35 22.51 6.51
C LEU A 139 -1.07 23.32 7.77
N LYS A 140 -1.78 24.45 7.89
CA LYS A 140 -1.79 25.31 9.08
C LYS A 140 -3.01 24.95 9.95
N GLY A 141 -2.77 24.65 11.22
CA GLY A 141 -3.83 24.34 12.16
C GLY A 141 -3.95 22.84 12.49
N ARG A 142 -4.07 22.56 13.79
CA ARG A 142 -4.14 21.20 14.35
C ARG A 142 -5.38 20.45 13.86
N HIS A 143 -6.54 21.11 13.84
CA HIS A 143 -7.79 20.47 13.45
C HIS A 143 -7.77 20.01 11.99
N VAL A 144 -7.26 20.83 11.06
CA VAL A 144 -7.15 20.47 9.64
C VAL A 144 -6.25 19.26 9.47
N ARG A 145 -5.11 19.20 10.16
CA ARG A 145 -4.21 18.05 10.14
C ARG A 145 -4.90 16.76 10.64
N ILE A 146 -5.64 16.85 11.75
CA ILE A 146 -6.39 15.72 12.31
C ILE A 146 -7.43 15.22 11.32
N VAL A 147 -8.21 16.11 10.71
CA VAL A 147 -9.23 15.74 9.71
C VAL A 147 -8.60 15.06 8.49
N CYS A 148 -7.48 15.58 7.98
CA CYS A 148 -6.77 14.96 6.85
C CYS A 148 -6.24 13.57 7.20
N VAL A 149 -5.65 13.39 8.38
CA VAL A 149 -5.15 12.09 8.84
C VAL A 149 -6.31 11.12 9.01
N PHE A 150 -7.37 11.53 9.71
CA PHE A 150 -8.55 10.70 9.92
C PHE A 150 -9.20 10.29 8.58
N GLY A 151 -9.35 11.24 7.65
CA GLY A 151 -9.90 10.97 6.32
C GLY A 151 -9.09 9.95 5.53
N ALA A 152 -7.76 10.10 5.50
CA ALA A 152 -6.89 9.16 4.80
C ALA A 152 -6.89 7.75 5.44
N VAL A 153 -6.83 7.67 6.77
CA VAL A 153 -6.90 6.40 7.50
C VAL A 153 -8.25 5.72 7.26
N SER A 154 -9.35 6.46 7.39
CA SER A 154 -10.69 5.93 7.13
C SER A 154 -10.84 5.41 5.71
N LEU A 155 -10.29 6.11 4.71
CA LEU A 155 -10.36 5.68 3.32
C LEU A 155 -9.58 4.38 3.09
N VAL A 156 -8.38 4.24 3.64
CA VAL A 156 -7.59 3.01 3.58
C VAL A 156 -8.34 1.84 4.22
N LEU A 157 -8.93 2.07 5.41
CA LEU A 157 -9.70 1.04 6.11
C LEU A 157 -10.97 0.64 5.35
N LEU A 158 -11.68 1.60 4.73
CA LEU A 158 -12.87 1.32 3.91
C LEU A 158 -12.52 0.53 2.64
N VAL A 159 -11.42 0.87 1.97
CA VAL A 159 -10.89 0.09 0.84
C VAL A 159 -10.54 -1.33 1.30
N GLY A 160 -9.79 -1.48 2.40
CA GLY A 160 -9.46 -2.79 2.94
C GLY A 160 -10.69 -3.60 3.34
N PHE A 161 -11.63 -2.98 4.03
CA PHE A 161 -12.91 -3.59 4.39
C PHE A 161 -13.68 -4.09 3.16
N SER A 162 -13.78 -3.27 2.10
CA SER A 162 -14.48 -3.66 0.88
C SER A 162 -13.88 -4.92 0.24
N ARG A 163 -12.54 -5.10 0.31
CA ARG A 163 -11.86 -6.28 -0.25
C ARG A 163 -12.17 -7.56 0.54
N VAL A 164 -12.28 -7.45 1.87
CA VAL A 164 -12.68 -8.57 2.74
C VAL A 164 -14.15 -8.91 2.52
N ALA A 165 -15.02 -7.90 2.54
CA ALA A 165 -16.47 -8.09 2.41
C ALA A 165 -16.87 -8.65 1.04
N LEU A 166 -16.18 -8.25 -0.05
CA LEU A 166 -16.35 -8.84 -1.39
C LEU A 166 -15.75 -10.25 -1.50
N GLY A 167 -15.04 -10.76 -0.49
CA GLY A 167 -14.41 -12.07 -0.53
C GLY A 167 -13.19 -12.16 -1.47
N ALA A 168 -12.65 -11.03 -1.88
CA ALA A 168 -11.46 -10.97 -2.74
C ALA A 168 -10.16 -11.30 -1.99
N HIS A 169 -10.10 -10.95 -0.70
CA HIS A 169 -8.95 -11.10 0.17
C HIS A 169 -9.38 -11.51 1.58
N PHE A 170 -8.49 -12.21 2.27
CA PHE A 170 -8.63 -12.45 3.70
C PHE A 170 -8.33 -11.20 4.51
N LEU A 171 -8.83 -11.13 5.75
CA LEU A 171 -8.54 -10.02 6.66
C LEU A 171 -7.02 -9.88 6.90
N THR A 172 -6.31 -10.99 7.05
CA THR A 172 -4.85 -10.98 7.23
C THR A 172 -4.10 -10.44 6.02
N ASP A 173 -4.60 -10.61 4.78
CA ASP A 173 -3.99 -10.01 3.57
C ASP A 173 -4.10 -8.48 3.58
N VAL A 174 -5.23 -7.98 4.08
CA VAL A 174 -5.50 -6.54 4.22
C VAL A 174 -4.61 -5.93 5.31
N LEU A 175 -4.52 -6.56 6.48
CA LEU A 175 -3.67 -6.10 7.57
C LEU A 175 -2.19 -6.11 7.17
N ALA A 176 -1.74 -7.18 6.50
CA ALA A 176 -0.38 -7.26 5.97
C ALA A 176 -0.11 -6.14 4.95
N ALA A 177 -1.05 -5.85 4.05
CA ALA A 177 -0.92 -4.77 3.07
C ALA A 177 -0.75 -3.39 3.73
N ILE A 178 -1.51 -3.10 4.79
CA ILE A 178 -1.37 -1.85 5.56
C ILE A 178 0.00 -1.79 6.24
N ILE A 179 0.41 -2.85 6.92
CA ILE A 179 1.70 -2.90 7.63
C ILE A 179 2.86 -2.73 6.64
N PHE A 180 2.89 -3.50 5.55
CA PHE A 180 3.94 -3.39 4.53
C PHE A 180 3.95 -2.03 3.85
N GLY A 181 2.78 -1.46 3.56
CA GLY A 181 2.68 -0.11 3.00
C GLY A 181 3.27 0.95 3.93
N ILE A 182 2.94 0.90 5.22
CA ILE A 182 3.49 1.83 6.24
C ILE A 182 5.00 1.65 6.37
N LEU A 183 5.49 0.41 6.51
CA LEU A 183 6.92 0.13 6.63
C LEU A 183 7.70 0.62 5.41
N TRP A 184 7.17 0.42 4.21
CA TRP A 184 7.77 0.92 2.98
C TRP A 184 7.83 2.45 2.93
N LEU A 185 6.75 3.14 3.28
CA LEU A 185 6.74 4.61 3.38
C LEU A 185 7.74 5.12 4.42
N MET A 186 7.83 4.47 5.57
CA MET A 186 8.82 4.83 6.59
C MET A 186 10.26 4.65 6.08
N LEU A 187 10.54 3.55 5.40
CA LEU A 187 11.83 3.30 4.76
C LEU A 187 12.18 4.40 3.74
N CYS A 188 11.25 4.72 2.84
CA CYS A 188 11.43 5.78 1.86
C CYS A 188 11.73 7.13 2.52
N MET A 189 11.01 7.49 3.61
CA MET A 189 11.27 8.72 4.36
C MET A 189 12.66 8.76 5.00
N VAL A 190 13.08 7.66 5.61
CA VAL A 190 14.42 7.57 6.26
C VAL A 190 15.52 7.72 5.21
N LEU A 191 15.41 7.00 4.08
CA LEU A 191 16.37 7.08 2.99
C LEU A 191 16.42 8.48 2.38
N GLY A 192 15.27 9.11 2.12
CA GLY A 192 15.20 10.46 1.58
C GLY A 192 15.86 11.50 2.49
N LYS A 193 15.59 11.45 3.80
CA LYS A 193 16.25 12.33 4.79
C LYS A 193 17.76 12.10 4.89
N SER A 194 18.20 10.85 4.80
CA SER A 194 19.62 10.49 4.84
C SER A 194 20.37 11.04 3.64
N MET A 195 19.77 10.99 2.45
CA MET A 195 20.36 11.54 1.22
C MET A 195 20.47 13.07 1.29
N GLN A 196 19.44 13.76 1.76
CA GLN A 196 19.47 15.22 1.91
C GLN A 196 20.56 15.69 2.89
N ARG A 197 20.79 14.95 3.99
CA ARG A 197 21.85 15.28 4.96
C ARG A 197 23.25 15.13 4.39
N ARG A 198 23.48 14.25 3.43
CA ARG A 198 24.78 14.02 2.79
C ARG A 198 25.14 15.09 1.75
N THR A 199 24.14 15.70 1.12
CA THR A 199 24.37 16.71 0.07
C THR A 199 24.67 18.11 0.62
N VAL A 200 24.17 18.45 1.82
CA VAL A 200 24.39 19.76 2.46
C VAL A 200 25.85 20.02 2.86
N PRO A 201 26.63 19.09 3.45
CA PRO A 201 28.03 19.33 3.84
C PRO A 201 28.95 19.61 2.66
N LEU A 202 28.73 18.96 1.50
CA LEU A 202 29.58 19.14 0.31
C LEU A 202 29.41 20.52 -0.32
N ALA A 203 28.22 21.09 -0.34
CA ALA A 203 27.98 22.43 -0.84
C ALA A 203 28.60 23.48 0.05
N THR A 204 28.54 23.33 1.38
CA THR A 204 29.12 24.26 2.35
C THR A 204 30.65 24.23 2.34
N SER A 205 31.26 23.06 2.16
CA SER A 205 32.74 22.93 2.06
C SER A 205 33.28 23.48 0.76
N ALA A 206 32.60 23.30 -0.37
CA ALA A 206 32.96 23.87 -1.65
C ALA A 206 32.88 25.42 -1.62
N GLN A 207 31.85 25.96 -1.00
CA GLN A 207 31.70 27.43 -0.87
C GLN A 207 32.72 28.05 0.08
N ARG A 208 33.11 27.35 1.15
CA ARG A 208 34.24 27.77 2.01
C ARG A 208 35.56 27.75 1.27
N ALA A 209 35.83 26.73 0.46
CA ALA A 209 37.07 26.64 -0.34
C ALA A 209 37.17 27.78 -1.36
N GLN A 210 36.06 28.16 -2.01
CA GLN A 210 36.03 29.30 -2.94
C GLN A 210 36.26 30.64 -2.24
N ASN A 211 35.69 30.84 -1.05
CA ASN A 211 35.90 32.10 -0.29
C ASN A 211 37.34 32.23 0.22
N CYS A 212 38.00 31.14 0.65
CA CYS A 212 39.42 31.16 1.03
C CYS A 212 40.36 31.51 -0.14
N THR A 213 40.07 31.05 -1.35
CA THR A 213 40.87 31.38 -2.54
C THR A 213 40.75 32.84 -2.96
N VAL A 214 39.59 33.46 -2.71
CA VAL A 214 39.39 34.91 -3.01
C VAL A 214 40.09 35.80 -1.99
N GLU A 215 40.24 35.39 -0.72
CA GLU A 215 40.95 36.17 0.30
C GLU A 215 42.47 36.13 0.17
N ILE A 216 43.05 35.05 -0.37
CA ILE A 216 44.49 34.90 -0.57
C ILE A 216 44.99 35.66 -1.83
N GLY A 217 44.08 36.00 -2.74
CA GLY A 217 44.35 36.72 -3.98
C GLY A 217 44.27 38.26 -3.88
N ARG A 218 44.02 38.79 -2.69
CA ARG A 218 44.07 40.24 -2.37
C ARG A 218 45.27 40.59 -1.48
#